data_054588f5c31e6bed4bfe9729dceffb29
#
_entry.id   054588f5c31e6bed4bfe9729dceffb29
#
_cell.length_a   1.000
_cell.length_b   1.000
_cell.length_c   1.000
_cell.angle_alpha   90.00
_cell.angle_beta   90.00
_cell.angle_gamma   90.00
#
_symmetry.space_group_name_H-M   'P 1'
#
loop_
_entity.id
_entity.type
_entity.pdbx_description
1 polymer ?
#
loop_
_entity_poly.entity_id
_entity_poly.type
_entity_poly.pdbx_seq_one_letter_code
_entity_poly.pdbx_strand_id
1 'polypeptide(L)'
;HLAPPRFALTYGDGIGAVDLTSLVEHHLAAGLTGTLTGVHPSSRYGEMHVQGTTVVEFNEKPTLAEGWVNGGFFLFEREFVEKYVPDDPGVMLESIPLQQLARDRQLSVFEHNGFWMGMDTYRDWTELNGLWDAGTAPWKIWED
;
A
#
# COMPACT_ATOMS: atom_id res chain seq x y z
N HIS A 1 -14.84 -9.16 24.78
CA HIS A 1 -13.61 -8.42 24.48
C HIS A 1 -14.00 -7.22 23.62
N LEU A 2 -13.88 -6.02 24.18
CA LEU A 2 -14.01 -4.80 23.40
C LEU A 2 -12.80 -4.72 22.48
N ALA A 3 -13.00 -4.64 21.15
CA ALA A 3 -11.95 -4.37 20.21
C ALA A 3 -11.23 -3.05 20.58
N PRO A 4 -9.92 -2.92 20.32
CA PRO A 4 -9.21 -1.67 20.57
C PRO A 4 -9.89 -0.52 19.81
N PRO A 5 -9.76 0.73 20.28
CA PRO A 5 -10.37 1.88 19.61
C PRO A 5 -9.81 2.09 18.20
N ARG A 6 -8.59 1.64 17.96
CA ARG A 6 -7.87 1.70 16.69
C ARG A 6 -7.08 0.42 16.45
N PHE A 7 -6.89 0.04 15.19
CA PHE A 7 -6.06 -1.10 14.83
C PHE A 7 -5.32 -0.84 13.51
N ALA A 8 -4.19 -1.54 13.36
CA ALA A 8 -3.45 -1.60 12.12
C ALA A 8 -3.77 -2.90 11.39
N LEU A 9 -3.77 -2.84 10.06
CA LEU A 9 -3.95 -4.00 9.19
C LEU A 9 -2.93 -3.90 8.05
N THR A 10 -2.35 -5.03 7.66
CA THR A 10 -1.47 -5.10 6.49
C THR A 10 -1.79 -6.34 5.66
N TYR A 11 -1.41 -6.30 4.39
CA TYR A 11 -1.40 -7.48 3.54
C TYR A 11 -0.25 -8.41 3.94
N GLY A 12 -0.40 -9.71 3.67
CA GLY A 12 0.63 -10.71 3.97
C GLY A 12 1.73 -10.81 2.92
N ASP A 13 1.56 -10.14 1.77
CA ASP A 13 2.41 -10.20 0.60
C ASP A 13 2.98 -8.82 0.17
N GLY A 14 2.68 -7.77 0.90
CA GLY A 14 3.23 -6.43 0.68
C GLY A 14 4.38 -6.13 1.64
N ILE A 15 5.57 -5.80 1.10
CA ILE A 15 6.77 -5.45 1.86
C ILE A 15 7.16 -4.01 1.54
N GLY A 16 7.40 -3.20 2.57
CA GLY A 16 7.77 -1.79 2.39
C GLY A 16 8.58 -1.22 3.53
N ALA A 17 9.34 -0.17 3.24
CA ALA A 17 10.07 0.64 4.22
C ALA A 17 9.17 1.75 4.78
N VAL A 18 7.93 1.42 5.11
CA VAL A 18 6.93 2.39 5.57
C VAL A 18 7.25 2.85 6.99
N ASP A 19 7.37 4.16 7.19
CA ASP A 19 7.49 4.75 8.51
C ASP A 19 6.13 4.68 9.24
N LEU A 20 6.00 3.68 10.09
CA LEU A 20 4.77 3.43 10.85
C LEU A 20 4.47 4.54 11.87
N THR A 21 5.49 5.23 12.39
CA THR A 21 5.29 6.37 13.29
C THR A 21 4.65 7.53 12.55
N SER A 22 5.21 7.90 11.41
CA SER A 22 4.65 8.94 10.55
C SER A 22 3.26 8.58 10.03
N LEU A 23 3.00 7.30 9.72
CA LEU A 23 1.67 6.83 9.33
C LEU A 23 0.64 7.04 10.44
N VAL A 24 1.00 6.71 11.70
CA VAL A 24 0.14 6.93 12.87
C VAL A 24 -0.13 8.42 13.08
N GLU A 25 0.91 9.26 13.03
CA GLU A 25 0.78 10.70 13.16
C GLU A 25 -0.13 11.31 12.08
N HIS A 26 0.05 10.87 10.82
CA HIS A 26 -0.82 11.28 9.71
C HIS A 26 -2.28 10.89 9.95
N HIS A 27 -2.53 9.65 10.36
CA HIS A 27 -3.89 9.16 10.64
C HIS A 27 -4.57 9.98 11.73
N LEU A 28 -3.84 10.27 12.83
CA LEU A 28 -4.33 11.09 13.92
C LEU A 28 -4.64 12.52 13.48
N ALA A 29 -3.77 13.12 12.65
CA ALA A 29 -3.95 14.45 12.12
C ALA A 29 -5.12 14.55 11.14
N ALA A 30 -5.32 13.53 10.31
CA ALA A 30 -6.43 13.45 9.37
C ALA A 30 -7.79 13.37 10.07
N GLY A 31 -7.86 12.69 11.23
CA GLY A 31 -9.09 12.55 12.02
C GLY A 31 -10.22 11.82 11.30
N LEU A 32 -9.89 10.95 10.33
CA LEU A 32 -10.83 10.16 9.55
C LEU A 32 -10.88 8.71 10.05
N THR A 33 -11.90 7.98 9.61
CA THR A 33 -12.13 6.60 10.05
C THR A 33 -11.06 5.62 9.56
N GLY A 34 -10.42 5.90 8.42
CA GLY A 34 -9.36 5.06 7.87
C GLY A 34 -8.24 5.84 7.20
N THR A 35 -7.08 5.23 7.17
CA THR A 35 -5.92 5.66 6.39
C THR A 35 -5.32 4.45 5.70
N LEU A 36 -5.04 4.55 4.41
CA LEU A 36 -4.24 3.59 3.67
C LEU A 36 -2.90 4.20 3.27
N THR A 37 -1.91 3.35 3.03
CA THR A 37 -0.64 3.79 2.47
C THR A 37 -0.72 3.73 0.94
N GLY A 38 -0.58 4.89 0.31
CA GLY A 38 -0.42 5.01 -1.13
C GLY A 38 1.05 4.82 -1.51
N VAL A 39 1.29 4.02 -2.54
CA VAL A 39 2.64 3.71 -3.04
C VAL A 39 2.72 3.83 -4.55
N HIS A 40 3.94 3.97 -5.07
CA HIS A 40 4.23 3.88 -6.50
C HIS A 40 4.98 2.56 -6.75
N PRO A 41 4.31 1.50 -7.20
CA PRO A 41 4.99 0.25 -7.51
C PRO A 41 5.90 0.44 -8.72
N SER A 42 7.04 -0.27 -8.74
CA SER A 42 7.87 -0.36 -9.94
C SER A 42 7.05 -0.99 -11.07
N SER A 43 7.12 -0.43 -12.26
CA SER A 43 6.53 -1.06 -13.43
C SER A 43 7.22 -2.40 -13.68
N ARG A 44 6.44 -3.45 -13.95
CA ARG A 44 6.97 -4.78 -14.35
C ARG A 44 7.39 -4.81 -15.81
N TYR A 45 7.02 -3.79 -16.58
CA TYR A 45 7.23 -3.68 -18.02
C TYR A 45 7.93 -2.36 -18.34
N GLY A 46 8.62 -2.34 -19.48
CA GLY A 46 9.08 -1.08 -20.05
C GLY A 46 7.90 -0.20 -20.47
N GLU A 47 7.99 1.07 -20.22
CA GLU A 47 6.99 2.05 -20.65
C GLU A 47 7.46 2.77 -21.90
N MET A 48 6.51 3.04 -22.79
CA MET A 48 6.78 3.72 -24.05
C MET A 48 5.94 4.99 -24.17
N HIS A 49 6.58 6.09 -24.48
CA HIS A 49 5.87 7.27 -24.96
C HIS A 49 5.80 7.22 -26.48
N VAL A 50 4.57 7.25 -27.04
CA VAL A 50 4.33 7.06 -28.47
C VAL A 50 3.72 8.33 -29.07
N GLN A 51 4.31 8.81 -30.17
CA GLN A 51 3.74 9.87 -30.99
C GLN A 51 3.39 9.31 -32.39
N GLY A 52 2.11 9.22 -32.68
CA GLY A 52 1.61 8.50 -33.86
C GLY A 52 1.97 7.02 -33.80
N THR A 53 2.88 6.55 -34.63
CA THR A 53 3.41 5.17 -34.65
C THR A 53 4.89 5.09 -34.23
N THR A 54 5.44 6.23 -33.78
CA THR A 54 6.86 6.32 -33.40
C THR A 54 7.00 6.29 -31.89
N VAL A 55 7.85 5.39 -31.38
CA VAL A 55 8.28 5.41 -29.99
C VAL A 55 9.31 6.52 -29.82
N VAL A 56 8.98 7.55 -29.05
CA VAL A 56 9.85 8.71 -28.82
C VAL A 56 10.62 8.61 -27.52
N GLU A 57 10.16 7.75 -26.60
CA GLU A 57 10.83 7.47 -25.33
C GLU A 57 10.53 6.03 -24.92
N PHE A 58 11.53 5.34 -24.39
CA PHE A 58 11.39 4.00 -23.82
C PHE A 58 12.13 3.94 -22.49
N ASN A 59 11.38 3.65 -21.42
CA ASN A 59 11.90 3.55 -20.07
C ASN A 59 11.74 2.11 -19.57
N GLU A 60 12.84 1.43 -19.35
CA GLU A 60 12.83 0.08 -18.77
C GLU A 60 12.49 0.17 -17.28
N LYS A 61 11.39 -0.45 -16.86
CA LYS A 61 10.91 -0.53 -15.47
C LYS A 61 10.87 0.84 -14.75
N PRO A 62 10.19 1.84 -15.28
CA PRO A 62 10.07 3.11 -14.58
C PRO A 62 9.26 2.92 -13.30
N THR A 63 9.53 3.75 -12.32
CA THR A 63 8.57 3.96 -11.23
C THR A 63 7.37 4.68 -11.83
N LEU A 64 6.15 4.21 -11.61
CA LEU A 64 4.95 4.89 -12.10
C LEU A 64 4.92 6.30 -11.52
N ALA A 65 5.21 7.30 -12.37
CA ALA A 65 5.28 8.70 -11.95
C ALA A 65 3.87 9.30 -11.70
N GLU A 66 2.83 8.69 -12.27
CA GLU A 66 1.47 9.20 -12.23
C GLU A 66 0.51 8.16 -11.68
N GLY A 67 0.21 8.27 -10.41
CA GLY A 67 -0.82 7.47 -9.75
C GLY A 67 -0.34 6.73 -8.51
N TRP A 68 -1.20 6.76 -7.52
CA TRP A 68 -1.04 6.01 -6.29
C TRP A 68 -1.81 4.70 -6.38
N VAL A 69 -1.20 3.62 -5.91
CA VAL A 69 -1.91 2.37 -5.69
C VAL A 69 -1.98 2.05 -4.21
N ASN A 70 -2.94 1.21 -3.84
CA ASN A 70 -3.07 0.75 -2.47
C ASN A 70 -1.91 -0.18 -2.10
N GLY A 71 -1.03 0.29 -1.23
CA GLY A 71 0.14 -0.44 -0.72
C GLY A 71 -0.10 -1.23 0.56
N GLY A 72 -1.34 -1.28 1.04
CA GLY A 72 -1.65 -1.86 2.34
C GLY A 72 -1.29 -0.90 3.49
N PHE A 73 -0.76 -1.44 4.59
CA PHE A 73 -0.39 -0.68 5.78
C PHE A 73 -1.47 0.31 6.19
N PHE A 74 -2.61 -0.24 6.62
CA PHE A 74 -3.77 0.52 7.01
C PHE A 74 -3.78 0.86 8.49
N LEU A 75 -4.43 1.98 8.81
CA LEU A 75 -4.93 2.28 10.15
C LEU A 75 -6.42 2.54 10.08
N PHE A 76 -7.16 1.92 10.98
CA PHE A 76 -8.60 2.08 11.07
C PHE A 76 -9.04 2.37 12.52
N GLU A 77 -10.00 3.26 12.65
CA GLU A 77 -10.78 3.39 13.88
C GLU A 77 -11.75 2.20 14.00
N ARG A 78 -12.16 1.84 15.20
CA ARG A 78 -13.16 0.76 15.46
C ARG A 78 -14.42 0.93 14.63
N GLU A 79 -14.83 2.16 14.42
CA GLU A 79 -15.99 2.54 13.64
C GLU A 79 -15.97 1.96 12.21
N PHE A 80 -14.80 1.72 11.65
CA PHE A 80 -14.67 1.06 10.35
C PHE A 80 -15.32 -0.33 10.37
N VAL A 81 -15.00 -1.15 11.36
CA VAL A 81 -15.59 -2.50 11.48
C VAL A 81 -17.09 -2.40 11.74
N GLU A 82 -17.50 -1.50 12.62
CA GLU A 82 -18.90 -1.38 13.04
C GLU A 82 -19.85 -0.88 11.93
N LYS A 83 -19.35 0.00 11.03
CA LYS A 83 -20.20 0.64 10.01
C LYS A 83 -19.96 0.16 8.58
N TYR A 84 -18.75 -0.26 8.25
CA TYR A 84 -18.34 -0.50 6.86
C TYR A 84 -18.08 -1.97 6.55
N VAL A 85 -17.81 -2.80 7.54
CA VAL A 85 -17.57 -4.23 7.33
C VAL A 85 -18.87 -4.99 7.55
N PRO A 86 -19.50 -5.52 6.48
CA PRO A 86 -20.71 -6.31 6.64
C PRO A 86 -20.41 -7.66 7.29
N ASP A 87 -21.40 -8.25 7.95
CA ASP A 87 -21.34 -9.61 8.49
C ASP A 87 -21.52 -10.64 7.38
N ASP A 88 -20.60 -10.62 6.42
CA ASP A 88 -20.56 -11.51 5.26
C ASP A 88 -19.10 -11.91 4.97
N PRO A 89 -18.70 -13.17 5.23
CA PRO A 89 -17.34 -13.64 5.02
C PRO A 89 -16.88 -13.64 3.55
N GLY A 90 -17.81 -13.47 2.59
CA GLY A 90 -17.50 -13.39 1.17
C GLY A 90 -17.11 -11.98 0.70
N VAL A 91 -17.22 -10.97 1.56
CA VAL A 91 -16.90 -9.59 1.20
C VAL A 91 -15.41 -9.31 1.37
N MET A 92 -14.79 -8.87 0.28
CA MET A 92 -13.38 -8.43 0.28
C MET A 92 -13.27 -7.00 0.80
N LEU A 93 -12.18 -6.72 1.53
CA LEU A 93 -11.87 -5.41 2.09
C LEU A 93 -11.91 -4.29 1.03
N GLU A 94 -11.31 -4.55 -0.14
CA GLU A 94 -11.17 -3.59 -1.25
C GLU A 94 -12.47 -3.33 -2.00
N SER A 95 -13.47 -4.17 -1.81
CA SER A 95 -14.77 -4.04 -2.46
C SER A 95 -15.67 -3.03 -1.70
N ILE A 96 -16.70 -3.53 -1.04
CA ILE A 96 -17.69 -2.66 -0.37
C ILE A 96 -17.06 -1.81 0.74
N PRO A 97 -16.26 -2.36 1.69
CA PRO A 97 -15.78 -1.59 2.84
C PRO A 97 -14.95 -0.36 2.46
N LEU A 98 -13.87 -0.52 1.70
CA LEU A 98 -13.00 0.60 1.33
C LEU A 98 -13.68 1.56 0.35
N GLN A 99 -14.47 1.05 -0.60
CA GLN A 99 -15.18 1.91 -1.55
C GLN A 99 -16.22 2.78 -0.85
N GLN A 100 -16.96 2.23 0.12
CA GLN A 100 -17.94 3.02 0.86
C GLN A 100 -17.24 4.05 1.75
N LEU A 101 -16.16 3.65 2.44
CA LEU A 101 -15.36 4.56 3.25
C LEU A 101 -14.82 5.74 2.42
N ALA A 102 -14.37 5.47 1.19
CA ALA A 102 -13.90 6.50 0.27
C ALA A 102 -15.04 7.42 -0.21
N ARG A 103 -16.23 6.87 -0.55
CA ARG A 103 -17.42 7.66 -0.93
C ARG A 103 -17.87 8.60 0.18
N ASP A 104 -17.77 8.14 1.43
CA ASP A 104 -18.14 8.92 2.60
C ASP A 104 -17.04 9.93 3.01
N ARG A 105 -15.93 9.99 2.24
CA ARG A 105 -14.76 10.84 2.49
C ARG A 105 -14.14 10.60 3.87
N GLN A 106 -14.17 9.36 4.32
CA GLN A 106 -13.61 8.90 5.59
C GLN A 106 -12.31 8.11 5.44
N LEU A 107 -11.71 8.13 4.25
CA LEU A 107 -10.46 7.46 3.93
C LEU A 107 -9.39 8.50 3.53
N SER A 108 -8.29 8.55 4.27
CA SER A 108 -7.11 9.35 3.91
C SER A 108 -6.03 8.48 3.27
N VAL A 109 -5.10 9.11 2.57
CA VAL A 109 -3.91 8.46 2.02
C VAL A 109 -2.67 9.00 2.71
N PHE A 110 -1.82 8.08 3.18
CA PHE A 110 -0.45 8.35 3.58
C PHE A 110 0.47 8.06 2.40
N GLU A 111 1.11 9.06 1.88
CA GLU A 111 1.96 8.96 0.69
C GLU A 111 3.34 8.40 1.05
N HIS A 112 3.69 7.22 0.54
CA HIS A 112 4.98 6.59 0.75
C HIS A 112 5.78 6.53 -0.56
N ASN A 113 6.86 7.28 -0.61
CA ASN A 113 7.76 7.37 -1.77
C ASN A 113 8.99 6.46 -1.67
N GLY A 114 9.09 5.68 -0.58
CA GLY A 114 10.19 4.74 -0.35
C GLY A 114 9.96 3.38 -1.03
N PHE A 115 10.80 2.42 -0.67
CA PHE A 115 10.70 1.06 -1.17
C PHE A 115 9.36 0.43 -0.78
N TRP A 116 8.69 -0.13 -1.77
CA TRP A 116 7.54 -1.01 -1.60
C TRP A 116 7.50 -2.04 -2.74
N MET A 117 7.18 -3.29 -2.42
CA MET A 117 7.06 -4.37 -3.38
C MET A 117 6.02 -5.39 -2.92
N GLY A 118 5.14 -5.80 -3.83
CA GLY A 118 4.27 -6.96 -3.64
C GLY A 118 4.99 -8.25 -4.03
N MET A 119 4.73 -9.32 -3.29
CA MET A 119 5.27 -10.67 -3.55
C MET A 119 4.19 -11.55 -4.20
N ASP A 120 3.83 -11.26 -5.44
CA ASP A 120 2.77 -11.98 -6.16
C ASP A 120 3.27 -13.16 -6.98
N THR A 121 4.57 -13.19 -7.30
CA THR A 121 5.17 -14.19 -8.17
C THR A 121 6.42 -14.82 -7.54
N TYR A 122 6.82 -15.99 -8.05
CA TYR A 122 8.08 -16.64 -7.65
C TYR A 122 9.31 -15.74 -7.92
N ARG A 123 9.24 -14.92 -8.98
CA ARG A 123 10.29 -13.95 -9.28
C ARG A 123 10.38 -12.89 -8.17
N ASP A 124 9.27 -12.35 -7.72
CA ASP A 124 9.22 -11.36 -6.64
C ASP A 124 9.80 -11.96 -5.36
N TRP A 125 9.40 -13.20 -5.03
CA TRP A 125 9.93 -13.95 -3.91
C TRP A 125 11.46 -14.13 -3.99
N THR A 126 11.99 -14.49 -5.16
CA THR A 126 13.44 -14.68 -5.37
C THR A 126 14.18 -13.35 -5.21
N GLU A 127 13.64 -12.27 -5.74
CA GLU A 127 14.22 -10.93 -5.65
C GLU A 127 14.28 -10.45 -4.20
N LEU A 128 13.18 -10.56 -3.46
CA LEU A 128 13.11 -10.17 -2.05
C LEU A 128 14.08 -10.99 -1.17
N ASN A 129 14.14 -12.30 -1.36
CA ASN A 129 15.10 -13.13 -0.64
C ASN A 129 16.55 -12.79 -0.99
N GLY A 130 16.85 -12.51 -2.27
CA GLY A 130 18.18 -12.08 -2.70
C GLY A 130 18.62 -10.78 -2.02
N LEU A 131 17.73 -9.79 -1.89
CA LEU A 131 17.99 -8.55 -1.17
C LEU A 131 18.24 -8.80 0.33
N TRP A 132 17.48 -9.68 0.94
CA TRP A 132 17.64 -10.06 2.34
C TRP A 132 18.98 -10.76 2.59
N ASP A 133 19.30 -11.77 1.81
CA ASP A 133 20.52 -12.58 1.94
C ASP A 133 21.79 -11.74 1.67
N ALA A 134 21.69 -10.75 0.79
CA ALA A 134 22.76 -9.80 0.52
C ALA A 134 22.94 -8.74 1.62
N GLY A 135 22.04 -8.68 2.61
CA GLY A 135 22.05 -7.64 3.66
C GLY A 135 21.71 -6.23 3.14
N THR A 136 21.06 -6.14 1.98
CA THR A 136 20.71 -4.88 1.32
C THR A 136 19.21 -4.62 1.28
N ALA A 137 18.43 -5.34 2.08
CA ALA A 137 16.98 -5.24 2.14
C ALA A 137 16.52 -3.82 2.53
N PRO A 138 15.90 -3.03 1.64
CA PRO A 138 15.57 -1.63 1.92
C PRO A 138 14.47 -1.47 3.00
N TRP A 139 13.69 -2.51 3.23
CA TRP A 139 12.64 -2.51 4.27
C TRP A 139 13.15 -2.84 5.67
N LYS A 140 14.41 -3.30 5.80
CA LYS A 140 15.04 -3.51 7.12
C LYS A 140 15.47 -2.15 7.69
N ILE A 141 14.53 -1.43 8.26
CA ILE A 141 14.74 -0.10 8.85
C ILE A 141 14.98 -0.13 10.37
N TRP A 142 15.05 -1.32 10.95
CA TRP A 142 15.33 -1.55 12.37
C TRP A 142 16.76 -2.07 12.56
N GLU A 143 17.33 -1.80 13.74
CA GLU A 143 18.59 -2.39 14.21
C GLU A 143 18.29 -3.68 15.00
N ASP A 144 19.18 -4.68 14.90
CA ASP A 144 19.06 -5.95 15.64
C ASP A 144 19.54 -5.78 17.09
#